data_16d26f4c4c83631cd9b5f6201384ae30
#
_entry.id   16d26f4c4c83631cd9b5f6201384ae30
#
_cell.length_a   1.000
_cell.length_b   1.000
_cell.length_c   1.000
_cell.angle_alpha   90.00
_cell.angle_beta   90.00
_cell.angle_gamma   90.00
#
_symmetry.space_group_name_H-M   'P 1'
#
loop_
_entity.id
_entity.type
_entity.pdbx_description
1 polymer ?
#
loop_
_entity_poly.entity_id
_entity_poly.type
_entity_poly.pdbx_seq_one_letter_code
_entity_poly.pdbx_strand_id
1 'polypeptide(L)'
;EVWQQTVRGVDDLLARYGIRKDGPVWRCDSNANYTLALFCHFGISMAVIGYLTDISPMVLWHHTLCCPSSLTELVTEERIKGESAFRMTRLGDLTHLEAAGEPRSMYGIFPQVYTGIDSTDPTLNHNKTLRP
;
A
#
# COMPACT_ATOMS: atom_id res chain seq x y z
N GLU A 1 -9.81 1.18 17.04
CA GLU A 1 -10.56 -0.08 16.73
C GLU A 1 -10.18 -0.62 15.34
N VAL A 2 -10.31 0.15 14.26
CA VAL A 2 -9.94 -0.28 12.88
C VAL A 2 -8.48 -0.73 12.77
N TRP A 3 -7.53 0.01 13.36
CA TRP A 3 -6.13 -0.36 13.39
C TRP A 3 -5.89 -1.75 13.97
N GLN A 4 -6.48 -2.02 15.13
CA GLN A 4 -6.32 -3.33 15.79
C GLN A 4 -6.94 -4.48 15.01
N GLN A 5 -8.05 -4.23 14.29
CA GLN A 5 -8.65 -5.21 13.40
C GLN A 5 -7.75 -5.49 12.20
N THR A 6 -7.16 -4.44 11.62
CA THR A 6 -6.21 -4.58 10.50
C THR A 6 -4.99 -5.40 10.91
N VAL A 7 -4.37 -5.07 12.05
CA VAL A 7 -3.21 -5.80 12.59
C VAL A 7 -3.54 -7.28 12.77
N ARG A 8 -4.64 -7.58 13.47
CA ARG A 8 -5.07 -8.99 13.67
C ARG A 8 -5.33 -9.72 12.35
N GLY A 9 -6.00 -9.07 11.41
CA GLY A 9 -6.27 -9.67 10.10
C GLY A 9 -5.00 -9.96 9.30
N VAL A 10 -4.00 -9.09 9.39
CA VAL A 10 -2.68 -9.31 8.76
C VAL A 10 -1.93 -10.44 9.45
N ASP A 11 -1.92 -10.46 10.78
CA ASP A 11 -1.29 -11.54 11.56
C ASP A 11 -1.91 -12.90 11.25
N ASP A 12 -3.23 -12.99 11.24
CA ASP A 12 -3.97 -14.22 10.92
C ASP A 12 -3.69 -14.69 9.49
N LEU A 13 -3.60 -13.74 8.54
CA LEU A 13 -3.26 -14.05 7.16
C LEU A 13 -1.84 -14.60 7.05
N LEU A 14 -0.86 -13.89 7.58
CA LEU A 14 0.55 -14.25 7.46
C LEU A 14 0.89 -15.53 8.24
N ALA A 15 0.23 -15.77 9.37
CA ALA A 15 0.41 -17.00 10.14
C ALA A 15 0.07 -18.27 9.34
N ARG A 16 -0.90 -18.20 8.40
CA ARG A 16 -1.23 -19.31 7.48
C ARG A 16 -0.08 -19.68 6.56
N TYR A 17 0.86 -18.74 6.35
CA TYR A 17 2.05 -18.91 5.51
C TYR A 17 3.33 -19.04 6.33
N GLY A 18 3.20 -19.29 7.65
CA GLY A 18 4.33 -19.48 8.54
C GLY A 18 5.11 -18.22 8.88
N ILE A 19 4.49 -17.05 8.73
CA ILE A 19 5.11 -15.75 9.02
C ILE A 19 4.43 -15.16 10.26
N ARG A 20 5.21 -14.78 11.27
CA ARG A 20 4.71 -14.19 12.52
C ARG A 20 5.59 -13.02 12.96
N LYS A 21 4.97 -11.98 13.49
CA LYS A 21 5.71 -10.85 14.07
C LYS A 21 6.26 -11.22 15.45
N ASP A 22 7.54 -10.90 15.67
CA ASP A 22 8.25 -11.10 16.94
C ASP A 22 9.05 -9.84 17.27
N GLY A 23 8.43 -8.94 18.03
CA GLY A 23 9.00 -7.62 18.29
C GLY A 23 9.25 -6.82 17.00
N PRO A 24 10.49 -6.40 16.72
CA PRO A 24 10.82 -5.62 15.53
C PRO A 24 11.08 -6.48 14.28
N VAL A 25 11.05 -7.79 14.39
CA VAL A 25 11.36 -8.72 13.29
C VAL A 25 10.16 -9.60 12.96
N TRP A 26 10.20 -10.20 11.79
CA TRP A 26 9.26 -11.22 11.36
C TRP A 26 9.95 -12.58 11.39
N ARG A 27 9.31 -13.57 11.99
CA ARG A 27 9.79 -14.95 11.99
C ARG A 27 9.17 -15.71 10.84
N CYS A 28 10.01 -16.39 10.06
CA CYS A 28 9.59 -17.25 8.96
C CYS A 28 9.93 -18.71 9.28
N ASP A 29 8.90 -19.56 9.33
CA ASP A 29 9.06 -20.98 9.68
C ASP A 29 9.63 -21.82 8.52
N SER A 30 9.61 -21.31 7.28
CA SER A 30 10.06 -22.05 6.10
C SER A 30 10.54 -21.12 4.98
N ASN A 31 11.39 -21.65 4.10
CA ASN A 31 11.80 -20.99 2.84
C ASN A 31 10.70 -21.05 1.77
N ALA A 32 9.44 -20.95 2.16
CA ALA A 32 8.33 -21.02 1.22
C ALA A 32 8.27 -19.74 0.38
N ASN A 33 8.31 -19.91 -0.93
CA ASN A 33 8.21 -18.81 -1.88
C ASN A 33 6.75 -18.58 -2.24
N TYR A 34 6.10 -17.66 -1.52
CA TYR A 34 4.71 -17.26 -1.76
C TYR A 34 4.63 -15.87 -2.35
N THR A 35 3.66 -15.68 -3.22
CA THR A 35 3.18 -14.34 -3.61
C THR A 35 1.76 -14.18 -3.10
N LEU A 36 1.52 -13.19 -2.26
CA LEU A 36 0.21 -12.83 -1.75
C LEU A 36 -0.27 -11.56 -2.45
N ALA A 37 -1.43 -11.61 -3.10
CA ALA A 37 -2.05 -10.45 -3.70
C ALA A 37 -3.20 -9.96 -2.82
N LEU A 38 -3.14 -8.70 -2.38
CA LEU A 38 -4.17 -8.04 -1.60
C LEU A 38 -4.83 -6.96 -2.44
N PHE A 39 -6.15 -7.04 -2.61
CA PHE A 39 -6.95 -6.02 -3.28
C PHE A 39 -7.66 -5.20 -2.22
N CYS A 40 -7.24 -3.95 -2.07
CA CYS A 40 -7.77 -3.07 -1.01
C CYS A 40 -7.77 -1.60 -1.44
N HIS A 41 -8.18 -0.72 -0.52
CA HIS A 41 -8.26 0.71 -0.73
C HIS A 41 -7.07 1.43 -0.08
N PHE A 42 -6.78 2.66 -0.50
CA PHE A 42 -5.63 3.46 -0.08
C PHE A 42 -5.43 3.46 1.44
N GLY A 43 -6.48 3.78 2.23
CA GLY A 43 -6.35 3.87 3.69
C GLY A 43 -5.95 2.55 4.36
N ILE A 44 -6.55 1.44 3.95
CA ILE A 44 -6.19 0.10 4.42
C ILE A 44 -4.79 -0.29 3.94
N SER A 45 -4.42 0.06 2.70
CA SER A 45 -3.08 -0.18 2.20
C SER A 45 -2.03 0.49 3.08
N MET A 46 -2.24 1.76 3.47
CA MET A 46 -1.30 2.47 4.35
C MET A 46 -1.22 1.84 5.74
N ALA A 47 -2.33 1.32 6.26
CA ALA A 47 -2.35 0.59 7.53
C ALA A 47 -1.57 -0.73 7.44
N VAL A 48 -1.78 -1.52 6.39
CA VAL A 48 -1.06 -2.79 6.17
C VAL A 48 0.43 -2.53 5.96
N ILE A 49 0.79 -1.62 5.06
CA ILE A 49 2.20 -1.26 4.80
C ILE A 49 2.87 -0.78 6.09
N GLY A 50 2.21 0.12 6.82
CA GLY A 50 2.73 0.65 8.08
C GLY A 50 3.01 -0.45 9.10
N TYR A 51 2.10 -1.42 9.23
CA TYR A 51 2.28 -2.55 10.13
C TYR A 51 3.44 -3.46 9.71
N LEU A 52 3.56 -3.75 8.42
CA LEU A 52 4.61 -4.62 7.89
C LEU A 52 6.02 -4.00 7.98
N THR A 53 6.10 -2.67 7.87
CA THR A 53 7.38 -1.94 7.78
C THR A 53 7.74 -1.16 9.05
N ASP A 54 6.88 -1.19 10.08
CA ASP A 54 6.98 -0.37 11.31
C ASP A 54 7.03 1.16 11.05
N ILE A 55 6.46 1.59 9.91
CA ILE A 55 6.27 3.02 9.61
C ILE A 55 4.87 3.43 10.07
N SER A 56 4.75 4.59 10.71
CA SER A 56 3.42 5.10 11.09
C SER A 56 2.47 5.18 9.88
N PRO A 57 1.30 4.53 9.92
CA PRO A 57 0.32 4.62 8.84
C PRO A 57 -0.11 6.06 8.53
N MET A 58 -0.13 6.93 9.54
CA MET A 58 -0.46 8.35 9.38
C MET A 58 0.61 9.10 8.60
N VAL A 59 1.90 8.75 8.81
CA VAL A 59 3.00 9.30 8.02
C VAL A 59 2.86 8.88 6.57
N LEU A 60 2.63 7.60 6.31
CA LEU A 60 2.39 7.09 4.96
C LEU A 60 1.19 7.79 4.32
N TRP A 61 0.08 7.92 5.03
CA TRP A 61 -1.14 8.55 4.52
C TRP A 61 -0.93 10.00 4.08
N HIS A 62 -0.18 10.77 4.88
CA HIS A 62 0.03 12.19 4.59
C HIS A 62 1.11 12.47 3.55
N HIS A 63 2.04 11.55 3.35
CA HIS A 63 3.23 11.78 2.52
C HIS A 63 3.33 10.89 1.29
N THR A 64 2.32 10.06 1.03
CA THR A 64 2.29 9.20 -0.16
C THR A 64 1.00 9.36 -0.94
N LEU A 65 1.04 9.01 -2.21
CA LEU A 65 -0.11 8.99 -3.09
C LEU A 65 -0.11 7.70 -3.90
N CYS A 66 -1.23 6.98 -3.85
CA CYS A 66 -1.45 5.82 -4.69
C CYS A 66 -2.74 6.02 -5.48
N CYS A 67 -2.62 6.12 -6.78
CA CYS A 67 -3.79 6.20 -7.65
C CYS A 67 -4.55 4.87 -7.66
N PRO A 68 -5.85 4.87 -7.98
CA PRO A 68 -6.60 3.65 -8.25
C PRO A 68 -5.87 2.73 -9.24
N SER A 69 -5.98 1.43 -9.01
CA SER A 69 -5.29 0.38 -9.78
C SER A 69 -3.76 0.40 -9.72
N SER A 70 -3.16 1.21 -8.84
CA SER A 70 -1.71 1.16 -8.63
C SER A 70 -1.30 -0.11 -7.87
N LEU A 71 -0.06 -0.53 -8.08
CA LEU A 71 0.56 -1.69 -7.46
C LEU A 71 1.61 -1.25 -6.44
N THR A 72 1.51 -1.78 -5.23
CA THR A 72 2.55 -1.64 -4.21
C THR A 72 3.11 -3.02 -3.91
N GLU A 73 4.42 -3.14 -3.91
CA GLU A 73 5.13 -4.41 -3.73
C GLU A 73 5.99 -4.35 -2.47
N LEU A 74 5.81 -5.35 -1.63
CA LEU A 74 6.70 -5.61 -0.50
C LEU A 74 7.30 -7.00 -0.65
N VAL A 75 8.59 -7.12 -0.39
CA VAL A 75 9.30 -8.39 -0.37
C VAL A 75 9.85 -8.66 1.02
N THR A 76 9.91 -9.92 1.41
CA THR A 76 10.61 -10.34 2.62
C THR A 76 12.10 -10.48 2.34
N GLU A 77 12.93 -9.95 3.22
CA GLU A 77 14.38 -10.12 3.17
C GLU A 77 14.83 -10.81 4.47
N GLU A 78 15.45 -11.96 4.32
CA GLU A 78 16.03 -12.73 5.41
C GLU A 78 17.56 -12.55 5.40
N ARG A 79 18.10 -11.86 6.39
CA ARG A 79 19.55 -11.68 6.56
C ARG A 79 20.14 -12.58 7.64
N ILE A 80 19.32 -12.95 8.60
CA ILE A 80 19.61 -13.88 9.66
C ILE A 80 18.58 -15.01 9.55
N LYS A 81 19.03 -16.25 9.61
CA LYS A 81 18.14 -17.40 9.45
C LYS A 81 16.93 -17.34 10.38
N GLY A 82 15.74 -17.36 9.80
CA GLY A 82 14.47 -17.28 10.51
C GLY A 82 14.05 -15.87 10.91
N GLU A 83 14.84 -14.82 10.59
CA GLU A 83 14.52 -13.44 10.85
C GLU A 83 14.37 -12.65 9.54
N SER A 84 13.18 -12.16 9.29
CA SER A 84 12.88 -11.41 8.07
C SER A 84 12.41 -10.00 8.38
N ALA A 85 12.58 -9.13 7.42
CA ALA A 85 11.98 -7.81 7.37
C ALA A 85 11.22 -7.64 6.06
N PHE A 86 10.12 -6.90 6.09
CA PHE A 86 9.43 -6.48 4.87
C PHE A 86 10.11 -5.24 4.30
N ARG A 87 10.44 -5.28 3.00
CA ARG A 87 10.96 -4.15 2.25
C ARG A 87 9.98 -3.76 1.16
N MET A 88 9.62 -2.50 1.15
CA MET A 88 8.81 -1.92 0.08
C MET A 88 9.71 -1.61 -1.12
N THR A 89 9.52 -2.33 -2.22
CA THR A 89 10.29 -2.19 -3.46
C THR A 89 9.61 -1.30 -4.47
N ARG A 90 8.26 -1.18 -4.37
CA ARG A 90 7.45 -0.28 -5.20
C ARG A 90 6.31 0.29 -4.38
N LEU A 91 5.97 1.55 -4.63
CA LEU A 91 4.81 2.21 -4.03
C LEU A 91 4.02 2.93 -5.11
N GLY A 92 2.75 2.55 -5.27
CA GLY A 92 1.85 3.23 -6.19
C GLY A 92 2.23 3.13 -7.67
N ASP A 93 2.91 2.06 -8.06
CA ASP A 93 3.38 1.83 -9.43
C ASP A 93 2.21 1.70 -10.40
N LEU A 94 2.29 2.40 -11.54
CA LEU A 94 1.30 2.43 -12.61
C LEU A 94 1.86 1.95 -13.95
N THR A 95 3.06 1.41 -13.97
CA THR A 95 3.76 1.00 -15.21
C THR A 95 2.92 0.07 -16.08
N HIS A 96 2.11 -0.79 -15.48
CA HIS A 96 1.23 -1.69 -16.22
C HIS A 96 0.10 -0.95 -16.96
N LEU A 97 -0.42 0.15 -16.41
CA LEU A 97 -1.40 1.00 -17.08
C LEU A 97 -0.74 1.78 -18.22
N GLU A 98 0.42 2.35 -17.96
CA GLU A 98 1.20 3.10 -18.96
C GLU A 98 1.57 2.19 -20.15
N ALA A 99 2.02 0.96 -19.88
CA ALA A 99 2.33 -0.01 -20.91
C ALA A 99 1.11 -0.43 -21.75
N ALA A 100 -0.08 -0.40 -21.15
CA ALA A 100 -1.34 -0.67 -21.84
C ALA A 100 -1.93 0.56 -22.55
N GLY A 101 -1.31 1.74 -22.42
CA GLY A 101 -1.85 3.00 -22.93
C GLY A 101 -3.09 3.49 -22.15
N GLU A 102 -3.31 2.96 -20.95
CA GLU A 102 -4.43 3.33 -20.10
C GLU A 102 -4.06 4.53 -19.21
N PRO A 103 -4.91 5.58 -19.18
CA PRO A 103 -4.64 6.74 -18.36
C PRO A 103 -4.83 6.42 -16.87
N ARG A 104 -3.99 7.01 -16.01
CA ARG A 104 -4.18 6.93 -14.58
C ARG A 104 -5.48 7.61 -14.14
N SER A 105 -6.20 7.01 -13.21
CA SER A 105 -7.35 7.64 -12.57
C SER A 105 -6.90 8.61 -11.47
N MET A 106 -7.56 9.77 -11.42
CA MET A 106 -7.40 10.75 -10.33
C MET A 106 -8.54 10.68 -9.31
N TYR A 107 -9.36 9.63 -9.37
CA TYR A 107 -10.47 9.44 -8.44
C TYR A 107 -9.96 9.38 -6.98
N GLY A 108 -10.58 10.15 -6.09
CA GLY A 108 -10.19 10.23 -4.68
C GLY A 108 -8.96 11.12 -4.40
N ILE A 109 -8.39 11.77 -5.42
CA ILE A 109 -7.30 12.73 -5.26
C ILE A 109 -7.91 14.13 -5.26
N PHE A 110 -7.70 14.86 -4.17
CA PHE A 110 -8.23 16.21 -4.03
C PHE A 110 -7.38 17.22 -4.78
N PRO A 111 -7.98 18.17 -5.51
CA PRO A 111 -7.25 19.28 -6.11
C PRO A 111 -6.60 20.14 -5.02
N GLN A 112 -5.48 20.74 -5.36
CA GLN A 112 -4.77 21.63 -4.44
C GLN A 112 -5.52 22.96 -4.31
N VAL A 113 -5.88 23.33 -3.08
CA VAL A 113 -6.73 24.50 -2.77
C VAL A 113 -6.06 25.81 -3.25
N TYR A 114 -4.76 25.92 -3.16
CA TYR A 114 -4.01 27.14 -3.57
C TYR A 114 -3.81 27.29 -5.07
N THR A 115 -4.29 26.38 -5.88
CA THR A 115 -4.32 26.54 -7.35
C THR A 115 -5.55 27.34 -7.83
N GLY A 116 -6.40 27.79 -6.92
CA GLY A 116 -7.66 28.46 -7.25
C GLY A 116 -8.74 27.52 -7.78
N ILE A 117 -8.54 26.22 -7.68
CA ILE A 117 -9.53 25.20 -8.04
C ILE A 117 -10.43 25.00 -6.83
N ASP A 118 -11.69 25.34 -6.95
CA ASP A 118 -12.68 25.06 -5.91
C ASP A 118 -12.94 23.56 -5.83
N SER A 119 -12.63 22.96 -4.70
CA SER A 119 -12.86 21.53 -4.45
C SER A 119 -14.35 21.16 -4.43
N THR A 120 -15.23 22.15 -4.32
CA THR A 120 -16.70 21.98 -4.34
C THR A 120 -17.27 22.11 -5.76
N ASP A 121 -16.47 22.49 -6.75
CA ASP A 121 -16.92 22.64 -8.14
C ASP A 121 -17.33 21.26 -8.71
N PRO A 122 -18.63 21.06 -9.00
CA PRO A 122 -19.12 19.80 -9.52
C PRO A 122 -18.61 19.49 -10.95
N THR A 123 -18.02 20.49 -11.63
CA THR A 123 -17.40 20.30 -12.96
C THR A 123 -16.00 19.70 -12.85
N LEU A 124 -15.38 19.72 -11.67
CA LEU A 124 -14.17 18.98 -11.39
C LEU A 124 -14.52 17.49 -11.35
N ASN A 125 -14.66 16.93 -12.54
CA ASN A 125 -14.91 15.52 -12.70
C ASN A 125 -13.70 14.74 -12.14
N HIS A 126 -13.91 14.04 -11.04
CA HIS A 126 -12.90 13.18 -10.40
C HIS A 126 -12.32 12.12 -11.34
N ASN A 127 -12.91 11.97 -12.52
CA ASN A 127 -12.45 11.08 -13.60
C ASN A 127 -11.58 11.78 -14.65
N LYS A 128 -11.18 13.05 -14.45
CA LYS A 128 -10.23 13.66 -15.39
C LYS A 128 -8.88 12.96 -15.27
N THR A 129 -8.57 12.20 -16.29
CA THR A 129 -7.25 11.68 -16.56
C THR A 129 -6.29 12.84 -16.77
N LEU A 130 -5.20 12.90 -15.98
CA LEU A 130 -4.10 13.76 -16.33
C LEU A 130 -3.45 13.12 -17.56
N ARG A 131 -3.59 13.77 -18.70
CA ARG A 131 -2.71 13.48 -19.85
C ARG A 131 -1.35 14.10 -19.54
N PRO A 132 -0.23 13.44 -19.92
CA PRO A 132 1.10 14.01 -19.78
C PRO A 132 1.24 15.31 -20.54
#